data_b06289032a041adcecbdd99fb08bdc18
#
_entry.id   b06289032a041adcecbdd99fb08bdc18
#
_cell.length_a   1.000
_cell.length_b   1.000
_cell.length_c   1.000
_cell.angle_alpha   90.00
_cell.angle_beta   90.00
_cell.angle_gamma   90.00
#
_symmetry.space_group_name_H-M   'P 1'
#
loop_
_entity.id
_entity.type
_entity.pdbx_description
1 polymer ?
#
loop_
_entity_poly.entity_id
_entity_poly.type
_entity_poly.pdbx_seq_one_letter_code
_entity_poly.pdbx_strand_id
1 'polypeptide(L)'
;MNLLVVGNGGREHALAWRLAQSDRVTKVFVAPGNAGTAVTPRLENLPITAIDKLIEFVKANNIAFTVVGPEAPLAASIVDQFRAAGLRIFGPTQAAAQLESSKDFAKAFMKRHNIPTADYESFTDPEAAHAYVRRKGAPIVIKADGLAAGKGVVVAMKEEEAHEAIDMMLEGHQFGNAGARVVIEDFLDGEEASFIVMVDGEHILPMATSQDHKRLLDADQGPNTGGMGAYSPAPVVTPDIHAQVMREIIRPTVQGMAADGIRYTGFLYAGLMISHNAEGKPVVRTLEFNCRMGDPETQPIMMRVKNDFSLIMEAAIDGKLDEVELEWDRRTALGVVCAARGYPAHPEKGAVIEALPDNTSEQMVFHAGTKLNDEGLTTVSGGRVLCVVGLGESIAAAQKSAYAAAQQVKFDGMQMRSDIGYRALNR
;
A
#
# COMPACT_ATOMS: atom_id res chain seq x y z
N MET A 1 -8.80 3.76 25.75
CA MET A 1 -9.74 4.05 24.65
C MET A 1 -9.85 2.86 23.71
N ASN A 2 -10.97 2.73 23.00
CA ASN A 2 -11.17 1.73 21.96
C ASN A 2 -11.04 2.39 20.59
N LEU A 3 -10.45 1.69 19.64
CA LEU A 3 -10.22 2.14 18.28
C LEU A 3 -10.83 1.16 17.27
N LEU A 4 -11.01 1.63 16.03
CA LEU A 4 -11.42 0.81 14.90
C LEU A 4 -10.40 0.94 13.76
N VAL A 5 -9.98 -0.18 13.21
CA VAL A 5 -9.22 -0.25 11.95
C VAL A 5 -10.10 -0.98 10.93
N VAL A 6 -10.35 -0.34 9.80
CA VAL A 6 -11.15 -0.91 8.71
C VAL A 6 -10.25 -1.66 7.74
N GLY A 7 -10.57 -2.92 7.48
CA GLY A 7 -9.87 -3.80 6.55
C GLY A 7 -9.61 -5.19 7.11
N ASN A 8 -8.95 -6.04 6.32
CA ASN A 8 -8.72 -7.44 6.67
C ASN A 8 -7.36 -7.97 6.20
N GLY A 9 -6.49 -7.11 5.71
CA GLY A 9 -5.18 -7.50 5.17
C GLY A 9 -4.03 -7.40 6.17
N GLY A 10 -2.83 -7.69 5.69
CA GLY A 10 -1.61 -7.60 6.50
C GLY A 10 -1.28 -6.18 6.93
N ARG A 11 -1.58 -5.21 6.11
CA ARG A 11 -1.50 -3.77 6.41
C ARG A 11 -2.36 -3.42 7.61
N GLU A 12 -3.61 -3.84 7.63
CA GLU A 12 -4.54 -3.59 8.73
C GLU A 12 -4.13 -4.31 10.01
N HIS A 13 -3.63 -5.54 9.89
CA HIS A 13 -3.08 -6.27 11.02
C HIS A 13 -1.91 -5.50 11.66
N ALA A 14 -0.97 -5.01 10.85
CA ALA A 14 0.19 -4.25 11.33
C ALA A 14 -0.21 -2.91 11.95
N LEU A 15 -1.15 -2.17 11.34
CA LEU A 15 -1.67 -0.92 11.90
C LEU A 15 -2.35 -1.15 13.24
N ALA A 16 -3.26 -2.12 13.32
CA ALA A 16 -3.98 -2.45 14.55
C ALA A 16 -3.04 -2.93 15.65
N TRP A 17 -2.08 -3.79 15.30
CA TRP A 17 -1.06 -4.26 16.24
C TRP A 17 -0.24 -3.10 16.82
N ARG A 18 0.21 -2.16 15.98
CA ARG A 18 0.99 -1.01 16.44
C ARG A 18 0.17 -0.08 17.33
N LEU A 19 -1.07 0.20 16.98
CA LEU A 19 -1.97 0.99 17.82
C LEU A 19 -2.23 0.33 19.18
N ALA A 20 -2.35 -0.99 19.22
CA ALA A 20 -2.56 -1.75 20.45
C ALA A 20 -1.34 -1.80 21.38
N GLN A 21 -0.15 -1.38 20.93
CA GLN A 21 1.03 -1.24 21.80
C GLN A 21 0.95 -0.04 22.74
N SER A 22 0.05 0.90 22.48
CA SER A 22 -0.16 2.06 23.37
C SER A 22 -0.86 1.66 24.67
N ASP A 23 -0.33 2.15 25.80
CA ASP A 23 -1.00 1.99 27.10
C ASP A 23 -2.34 2.74 27.20
N ARG A 24 -2.57 3.70 26.30
CA ARG A 24 -3.84 4.45 26.19
C ARG A 24 -4.95 3.66 25.50
N VAL A 25 -4.57 2.60 24.76
CA VAL A 25 -5.49 1.79 23.96
C VAL A 25 -5.87 0.54 24.73
N THR A 26 -7.15 0.37 24.99
CA THR A 26 -7.71 -0.82 25.63
C THR A 26 -7.91 -1.92 24.60
N LYS A 27 -8.53 -1.58 23.48
CA LYS A 27 -8.87 -2.52 22.40
C LYS A 27 -8.87 -1.83 21.05
N VAL A 28 -8.46 -2.57 20.03
CA VAL A 28 -8.60 -2.20 18.62
C VAL A 28 -9.52 -3.21 17.95
N PHE A 29 -10.68 -2.75 17.49
CA PHE A 29 -11.54 -3.54 16.62
C PHE A 29 -11.01 -3.50 15.20
N VAL A 30 -11.04 -4.62 14.49
CA VAL A 30 -10.61 -4.73 13.09
C VAL A 30 -11.80 -5.24 12.28
N ALA A 31 -12.23 -4.46 11.31
CA ALA A 31 -13.44 -4.75 10.55
C ALA A 31 -13.16 -4.97 9.06
N PRO A 32 -13.32 -6.20 8.53
CA PRO A 32 -13.79 -7.39 9.24
C PRO A 32 -12.68 -8.17 9.97
N GLY A 33 -11.40 -7.85 9.74
CA GLY A 33 -10.26 -8.56 10.30
C GLY A 33 -9.97 -9.90 9.60
N ASN A 34 -9.03 -10.64 10.16
CA ASN A 34 -8.58 -11.94 9.66
C ASN A 34 -8.25 -12.89 10.82
N ALA A 35 -7.69 -14.06 10.55
CA ALA A 35 -7.36 -15.02 11.60
C ALA A 35 -6.27 -14.50 12.56
N GLY A 36 -5.32 -13.69 12.08
CA GLY A 36 -4.28 -13.10 12.91
C GLY A 36 -4.80 -12.02 13.85
N THR A 37 -5.66 -11.14 13.36
CA THR A 37 -6.29 -10.10 14.18
C THR A 37 -7.26 -10.67 15.21
N ALA A 38 -7.83 -11.86 14.95
CA ALA A 38 -8.68 -12.58 15.91
C ALA A 38 -7.94 -13.06 17.15
N VAL A 39 -6.65 -13.35 17.04
CA VAL A 39 -5.84 -13.96 18.12
C VAL A 39 -4.75 -13.05 18.68
N THR A 40 -4.52 -11.90 18.08
CA THR A 40 -3.52 -10.93 18.56
C THR A 40 -4.06 -10.23 19.82
N PRO A 41 -3.27 -10.12 20.91
CA PRO A 41 -3.69 -9.45 22.12
C PRO A 41 -4.21 -8.02 21.88
N ARG A 42 -5.31 -7.65 22.56
CA ARG A 42 -6.03 -6.37 22.47
C ARG A 42 -6.68 -6.10 21.09
N LEU A 43 -6.66 -7.04 20.16
CA LEU A 43 -7.41 -6.94 18.91
C LEU A 43 -8.66 -7.80 18.97
N GLU A 44 -9.73 -7.34 18.33
CA GLU A 44 -10.98 -8.08 18.21
C GLU A 44 -11.56 -7.86 16.80
N ASN A 45 -11.91 -8.95 16.13
CA ASN A 45 -12.55 -8.87 14.83
C ASN A 45 -13.99 -8.39 14.96
N LEU A 46 -14.39 -7.53 14.05
CA LEU A 46 -15.75 -7.02 13.92
C LEU A 46 -16.26 -7.42 12.52
N PRO A 47 -17.17 -8.39 12.39
CA PRO A 47 -17.62 -8.91 11.10
C PRO A 47 -18.60 -7.96 10.41
N ILE A 48 -18.21 -6.71 10.24
CA ILE A 48 -18.99 -5.64 9.61
C ILE A 48 -18.16 -5.04 8.48
N THR A 49 -18.77 -4.91 7.30
CA THR A 49 -18.16 -4.26 6.14
C THR A 49 -18.97 -3.08 5.62
N ALA A 50 -20.29 -3.04 5.88
CA ALA A 50 -21.16 -1.96 5.45
C ALA A 50 -20.88 -0.67 6.25
N ILE A 51 -20.68 0.44 5.55
CA ILE A 51 -20.29 1.72 6.16
C ILE A 51 -21.33 2.21 7.17
N ASP A 52 -22.62 2.12 6.86
CA ASP A 52 -23.72 2.50 7.77
C ASP A 52 -23.69 1.68 9.07
N LYS A 53 -23.41 0.40 8.99
CA LYS A 53 -23.28 -0.48 10.15
C LYS A 53 -22.03 -0.20 10.98
N LEU A 54 -20.92 0.16 10.32
CA LEU A 54 -19.72 0.63 11.02
C LEU A 54 -20.00 1.91 11.81
N ILE A 55 -20.73 2.87 11.22
CA ILE A 55 -21.15 4.10 11.90
C ILE A 55 -21.99 3.79 13.14
N GLU A 56 -22.98 2.91 13.02
CA GLU A 56 -23.81 2.47 14.15
C GLU A 56 -22.95 1.86 15.28
N PHE A 57 -22.01 0.97 14.92
CA PHE A 57 -21.11 0.35 15.88
C PHE A 57 -20.22 1.37 16.59
N VAL A 58 -19.61 2.29 15.85
CA VAL A 58 -18.73 3.32 16.40
C VAL A 58 -19.45 4.20 17.41
N LYS A 59 -20.70 4.60 17.11
CA LYS A 59 -21.54 5.37 18.04
C LYS A 59 -21.90 4.58 19.30
N ALA A 60 -22.25 3.30 19.16
CA ALA A 60 -22.70 2.46 20.27
C ALA A 60 -21.57 2.03 21.22
N ASN A 61 -20.32 2.01 20.73
CA ASN A 61 -19.18 1.44 21.47
C ASN A 61 -18.10 2.47 21.85
N ASN A 62 -18.39 3.75 21.77
CA ASN A 62 -17.48 4.84 22.14
C ASN A 62 -16.09 4.69 21.52
N ILE A 63 -16.04 4.44 20.23
CA ILE A 63 -14.78 4.36 19.49
C ILE A 63 -14.16 5.75 19.40
N ALA A 64 -12.93 5.90 19.88
CA ALA A 64 -12.24 7.21 19.93
C ALA A 64 -11.93 7.75 18.55
N PHE A 65 -11.45 6.90 17.66
CA PHE A 65 -11.27 7.20 16.24
C PHE A 65 -11.16 5.93 15.39
N THR A 66 -11.31 6.11 14.08
CA THR A 66 -11.23 5.05 13.07
C THR A 66 -10.09 5.34 12.10
N VAL A 67 -9.35 4.29 11.73
CA VAL A 67 -8.31 4.32 10.70
C VAL A 67 -8.73 3.42 9.56
N VAL A 68 -8.67 3.93 8.33
CA VAL A 68 -9.04 3.15 7.14
C VAL A 68 -7.78 2.58 6.50
N GLY A 69 -7.75 1.27 6.32
CA GLY A 69 -6.63 0.57 5.69
C GLY A 69 -6.70 0.54 4.16
N PRO A 70 -7.73 -0.07 3.54
CA PRO A 70 -7.78 -0.28 2.11
C PRO A 70 -8.42 0.88 1.34
N GLU A 71 -8.21 0.90 0.03
CA GLU A 71 -8.70 1.92 -0.90
C GLU A 71 -10.21 1.87 -1.17
N ALA A 72 -10.81 0.68 -1.19
CA ALA A 72 -12.21 0.54 -1.58
C ALA A 72 -13.19 1.33 -0.69
N PRO A 73 -13.14 1.26 0.65
CA PRO A 73 -14.01 2.09 1.47
C PRO A 73 -13.72 3.60 1.35
N LEU A 74 -12.49 4.00 1.05
CA LEU A 74 -12.15 5.41 0.79
C LEU A 74 -12.84 5.92 -0.48
N ALA A 75 -12.79 5.14 -1.55
CA ALA A 75 -13.50 5.43 -2.79
C ALA A 75 -15.02 5.39 -2.63
N ALA A 76 -15.53 4.63 -1.66
CA ALA A 76 -16.94 4.53 -1.30
C ALA A 76 -17.40 5.60 -0.28
N SER A 77 -16.59 6.64 -0.04
CA SER A 77 -16.90 7.79 0.82
C SER A 77 -17.02 7.51 2.32
N ILE A 78 -16.34 6.49 2.85
CA ILE A 78 -16.39 6.17 4.29
C ILE A 78 -16.03 7.39 5.17
N VAL A 79 -15.00 8.15 4.79
CA VAL A 79 -14.53 9.30 5.55
C VAL A 79 -15.57 10.41 5.56
N ASP A 80 -16.16 10.71 4.40
CA ASP A 80 -17.24 11.70 4.27
C ASP A 80 -18.44 11.33 5.14
N GLN A 81 -18.87 10.08 5.11
CA GLN A 81 -20.02 9.58 5.87
C GLN A 81 -19.76 9.58 7.38
N PHE A 82 -18.58 9.19 7.83
CA PHE A 82 -18.20 9.24 9.24
C PHE A 82 -18.18 10.69 9.75
N ARG A 83 -17.59 11.60 9.00
CA ARG A 83 -17.55 13.03 9.37
C ARG A 83 -18.93 13.67 9.40
N ALA A 84 -19.79 13.34 8.45
CA ALA A 84 -21.18 13.77 8.44
C ALA A 84 -21.95 13.27 9.67
N ALA A 85 -21.55 12.12 10.22
CA ALA A 85 -22.09 11.57 11.45
C ALA A 85 -21.41 12.10 12.74
N GLY A 86 -20.46 13.05 12.61
CA GLY A 86 -19.71 13.61 13.73
C GLY A 86 -18.64 12.70 14.32
N LEU A 87 -18.18 11.71 13.56
CA LEU A 87 -17.22 10.71 14.02
C LEU A 87 -15.80 11.03 13.55
N ARG A 88 -14.82 10.81 14.42
CA ARG A 88 -13.40 11.01 14.14
C ARG A 88 -12.86 9.86 13.30
N ILE A 89 -12.20 10.18 12.20
CA ILE A 89 -11.68 9.21 11.25
C ILE A 89 -10.43 9.77 10.54
N PHE A 90 -9.44 8.92 10.33
CA PHE A 90 -8.24 9.24 9.55
C PHE A 90 -8.29 8.58 8.18
N GLY A 91 -8.28 9.41 7.16
CA GLY A 91 -8.31 9.01 5.76
C GLY A 91 -8.71 10.19 4.86
N PRO A 92 -8.50 10.09 3.55
CA PRO A 92 -8.96 11.09 2.59
C PRO A 92 -10.46 10.98 2.35
N THR A 93 -11.08 12.12 2.02
CA THR A 93 -12.43 12.15 1.47
C THR A 93 -12.49 11.43 0.13
N GLN A 94 -13.69 11.09 -0.33
CA GLN A 94 -13.88 10.48 -1.65
C GLN A 94 -13.28 11.35 -2.76
N ALA A 95 -13.44 12.67 -2.69
CA ALA A 95 -12.86 13.60 -3.64
C ALA A 95 -11.31 13.54 -3.66
N ALA A 96 -10.68 13.50 -2.48
CA ALA A 96 -9.22 13.34 -2.38
C ALA A 96 -8.73 11.95 -2.82
N ALA A 97 -9.50 10.91 -2.53
CA ALA A 97 -9.18 9.53 -2.90
C ALA A 97 -9.16 9.29 -4.42
N GLN A 98 -9.64 10.23 -5.23
CA GLN A 98 -9.53 10.18 -6.70
C GLN A 98 -8.08 10.13 -7.18
N LEU A 99 -7.11 10.62 -6.40
CA LEU A 99 -5.68 10.46 -6.73
C LEU A 99 -5.26 9.00 -6.89
N GLU A 100 -5.95 8.07 -6.24
CA GLU A 100 -5.75 6.63 -6.40
C GLU A 100 -6.85 5.97 -7.23
N SER A 101 -8.11 6.33 -7.01
CA SER A 101 -9.25 5.68 -7.64
C SER A 101 -9.43 6.01 -9.13
N SER A 102 -8.79 7.06 -9.63
CA SER A 102 -8.75 7.42 -11.05
C SER A 102 -7.35 7.84 -11.48
N LYS A 103 -6.74 7.02 -12.33
CA LYS A 103 -5.41 7.33 -12.90
C LYS A 103 -5.47 8.53 -13.83
N ASP A 104 -6.54 8.69 -14.58
CA ASP A 104 -6.78 9.85 -15.43
C ASP A 104 -6.85 11.13 -14.60
N PHE A 105 -7.60 11.13 -13.50
CA PHE A 105 -7.65 12.25 -12.55
C PHE A 105 -6.25 12.58 -12.01
N ALA A 106 -5.51 11.56 -11.54
CA ALA A 106 -4.18 11.74 -10.97
C ALA A 106 -3.20 12.33 -11.99
N LYS A 107 -3.22 11.83 -13.22
CA LYS A 107 -2.33 12.35 -14.29
C LYS A 107 -2.67 13.78 -14.69
N ALA A 108 -3.95 14.09 -14.86
CA ALA A 108 -4.40 15.47 -15.15
C ALA A 108 -4.04 16.42 -14.01
N PHE A 109 -4.19 15.98 -12.76
CA PHE A 109 -3.78 16.72 -11.56
C PHE A 109 -2.28 17.00 -11.56
N MET A 110 -1.43 15.97 -11.75
CA MET A 110 0.02 16.13 -11.77
C MET A 110 0.49 17.07 -12.88
N LYS A 111 -0.13 16.98 -14.06
CA LYS A 111 0.17 17.88 -15.18
C LYS A 111 -0.19 19.34 -14.84
N ARG A 112 -1.38 19.57 -14.28
CA ARG A 112 -1.87 20.91 -13.91
C ARG A 112 -1.02 21.58 -12.84
N HIS A 113 -0.51 20.81 -11.90
CA HIS A 113 0.30 21.31 -10.78
C HIS A 113 1.81 21.10 -10.95
N ASN A 114 2.26 20.77 -12.16
CA ASN A 114 3.68 20.58 -12.51
C ASN A 114 4.41 19.55 -11.61
N ILE A 115 3.73 18.50 -11.23
CA ILE A 115 4.32 17.40 -10.45
C ILE A 115 5.00 16.42 -11.42
N PRO A 116 6.29 16.09 -11.21
CA PRO A 116 7.04 15.23 -12.14
C PRO A 116 6.42 13.85 -12.27
N THR A 117 6.06 13.46 -13.49
CA THR A 117 5.53 12.15 -13.86
C THR A 117 5.81 11.87 -15.33
N ALA A 118 5.59 10.62 -15.77
CA ALA A 118 5.70 10.27 -17.19
C ALA A 118 4.66 11.00 -18.04
N ASP A 119 5.03 11.33 -19.27
CA ASP A 119 4.08 11.81 -20.27
C ASP A 119 3.02 10.74 -20.53
N TYR A 120 1.80 11.17 -20.76
CA TYR A 120 0.66 10.25 -20.88
C TYR A 120 -0.41 10.79 -21.82
N GLU A 121 -1.29 9.87 -22.23
CA GLU A 121 -2.57 10.21 -22.86
C GLU A 121 -3.63 9.17 -22.45
N SER A 122 -4.88 9.61 -22.33
CA SER A 122 -6.00 8.76 -21.92
C SER A 122 -6.92 8.46 -23.10
N PHE A 123 -7.44 7.23 -23.17
CA PHE A 123 -8.27 6.75 -24.26
C PHE A 123 -9.48 5.97 -23.77
N THR A 124 -10.61 6.18 -24.44
CA THR A 124 -11.82 5.36 -24.34
C THR A 124 -12.08 4.58 -25.63
N ASP A 125 -11.49 5.02 -26.73
CA ASP A 125 -11.57 4.39 -28.04
C ASP A 125 -10.34 3.50 -28.31
N PRO A 126 -10.53 2.17 -28.52
CA PRO A 126 -9.43 1.26 -28.78
C PRO A 126 -8.60 1.63 -30.01
N GLU A 127 -9.20 2.08 -31.11
CA GLU A 127 -8.47 2.46 -32.32
C GLU A 127 -7.53 3.66 -32.07
N ALA A 128 -7.99 4.67 -31.34
CA ALA A 128 -7.16 5.81 -30.96
C ALA A 128 -6.00 5.38 -30.05
N ALA A 129 -6.22 4.47 -29.11
CA ALA A 129 -5.21 3.91 -28.24
C ALA A 129 -4.15 3.13 -29.04
N HIS A 130 -4.58 2.27 -29.96
CA HIS A 130 -3.66 1.53 -30.84
C HIS A 130 -2.83 2.47 -31.75
N ALA A 131 -3.45 3.52 -32.28
CA ALA A 131 -2.75 4.51 -33.09
C ALA A 131 -1.69 5.25 -32.29
N TYR A 132 -1.96 5.56 -31.02
CA TYR A 132 -0.99 6.19 -30.11
C TYR A 132 0.23 5.29 -29.87
N VAL A 133 0.00 3.98 -29.59
CA VAL A 133 1.08 3.00 -29.41
C VAL A 133 1.94 2.88 -30.67
N ARG A 134 1.33 2.79 -31.85
CA ARG A 134 2.06 2.73 -33.14
C ARG A 134 2.95 3.97 -33.36
N ARG A 135 2.50 5.15 -32.88
CA ARG A 135 3.28 6.39 -32.99
C ARG A 135 4.42 6.48 -31.97
N LYS A 136 4.17 6.03 -30.74
CA LYS A 136 5.12 6.11 -29.63
C LYS A 136 6.13 4.97 -29.62
N GLY A 137 5.73 3.77 -30.03
CA GLY A 137 6.55 2.56 -29.92
C GLY A 137 6.58 1.99 -28.50
N ALA A 138 7.42 0.97 -28.33
CA ALA A 138 7.69 0.34 -27.03
C ALA A 138 9.15 0.58 -26.61
N PRO A 139 9.51 0.51 -25.30
CA PRO A 139 8.60 0.16 -24.19
C PRO A 139 7.60 1.26 -23.86
N ILE A 140 6.44 0.84 -23.36
CA ILE A 140 5.32 1.73 -23.03
C ILE A 140 4.46 1.07 -21.94
N VAL A 141 3.70 1.87 -21.17
CA VAL A 141 2.90 1.37 -20.06
C VAL A 141 1.42 1.61 -20.31
N ILE A 142 0.62 0.55 -20.20
CA ILE A 142 -0.84 0.58 -20.36
C ILE A 142 -1.50 0.35 -19.00
N LYS A 143 -2.34 1.27 -18.56
CA LYS A 143 -3.02 1.19 -17.27
C LYS A 143 -4.53 1.30 -17.44
N ALA A 144 -5.29 0.37 -16.87
CA ALA A 144 -6.73 0.54 -16.73
C ALA A 144 -7.01 1.68 -15.73
N ASP A 145 -7.95 2.56 -16.07
CA ASP A 145 -8.39 3.60 -15.14
C ASP A 145 -9.26 3.00 -14.04
N GLY A 146 -9.07 3.45 -12.79
CA GLY A 146 -9.79 2.96 -11.63
C GLY A 146 -9.03 1.93 -10.80
N LEU A 147 -9.73 1.39 -9.80
CA LEU A 147 -9.18 0.40 -8.86
C LEU A 147 -9.15 -0.99 -9.52
N ALA A 148 -7.98 -1.52 -9.76
CA ALA A 148 -7.76 -2.82 -10.39
C ALA A 148 -6.84 -3.75 -9.56
N ALA A 149 -6.65 -3.46 -8.27
CA ALA A 149 -5.86 -4.26 -7.32
C ALA A 149 -4.45 -4.65 -7.86
N GLY A 150 -3.78 -3.72 -8.52
CA GLY A 150 -2.44 -3.93 -9.11
C GLY A 150 -2.42 -4.76 -10.40
N LYS A 151 -3.58 -5.29 -10.85
CA LYS A 151 -3.68 -6.12 -12.05
C LYS A 151 -3.94 -5.33 -13.34
N GLY A 152 -4.31 -4.07 -13.21
CA GLY A 152 -4.63 -3.18 -14.33
C GLY A 152 -3.42 -2.42 -14.90
N VAL A 153 -2.20 -2.90 -14.72
CA VAL A 153 -0.97 -2.27 -15.23
C VAL A 153 -0.17 -3.28 -16.02
N VAL A 154 0.12 -2.96 -17.27
CA VAL A 154 0.97 -3.75 -18.15
C VAL A 154 2.15 -2.88 -18.61
N VAL A 155 3.35 -3.27 -18.23
CA VAL A 155 4.60 -2.71 -18.76
C VAL A 155 4.94 -3.48 -20.03
N ALA A 156 4.62 -2.90 -21.18
CA ALA A 156 4.82 -3.52 -22.47
C ALA A 156 6.23 -3.21 -22.99
N MET A 157 7.07 -4.22 -23.07
CA MET A 157 8.42 -4.09 -23.64
C MET A 157 8.41 -4.19 -25.16
N LYS A 158 7.30 -4.70 -25.74
CA LYS A 158 7.06 -4.81 -27.18
C LYS A 158 5.69 -4.23 -27.53
N GLU A 159 5.53 -3.75 -28.76
CA GLU A 159 4.27 -3.16 -29.21
C GLU A 159 3.11 -4.16 -29.16
N GLU A 160 3.36 -5.43 -29.48
CA GLU A 160 2.35 -6.49 -29.46
C GLU A 160 1.74 -6.62 -28.04
N GLU A 161 2.57 -6.58 -27.00
CA GLU A 161 2.12 -6.64 -25.60
C GLU A 161 1.24 -5.44 -25.23
N ALA A 162 1.57 -4.26 -25.76
CA ALA A 162 0.78 -3.04 -25.57
C ALA A 162 -0.59 -3.15 -26.26
N HIS A 163 -0.65 -3.65 -27.47
CA HIS A 163 -1.88 -3.86 -28.21
C HIS A 163 -2.80 -4.89 -27.53
N GLU A 164 -2.23 -6.01 -27.08
CA GLU A 164 -2.97 -7.02 -26.30
C GLU A 164 -3.53 -6.43 -24.98
N ALA A 165 -2.75 -5.60 -24.29
CA ALA A 165 -3.21 -4.93 -23.07
C ALA A 165 -4.38 -3.97 -23.32
N ILE A 166 -4.36 -3.20 -24.42
CA ILE A 166 -5.44 -2.31 -24.81
C ILE A 166 -6.72 -3.12 -25.05
N ASP A 167 -6.64 -4.19 -25.87
CA ASP A 167 -7.78 -5.05 -26.18
C ASP A 167 -8.34 -5.70 -24.91
N MET A 168 -7.48 -6.24 -24.07
CA MET A 168 -7.88 -6.84 -22.79
C MET A 168 -8.62 -5.85 -21.87
N MET A 169 -8.13 -4.60 -21.79
CA MET A 169 -8.68 -3.61 -20.86
C MET A 169 -9.94 -2.94 -21.40
N LEU A 170 -9.94 -2.49 -22.65
CA LEU A 170 -11.08 -1.75 -23.24
C LEU A 170 -12.17 -2.65 -23.79
N GLU A 171 -11.83 -3.80 -24.37
CA GLU A 171 -12.79 -4.69 -25.05
C GLU A 171 -13.14 -5.91 -24.20
N GLY A 172 -12.19 -6.41 -23.41
CA GLY A 172 -12.35 -7.64 -22.63
C GLY A 172 -13.22 -7.54 -21.39
N HIS A 173 -13.63 -6.34 -20.97
CA HIS A 173 -14.43 -6.07 -19.77
C HIS A 173 -13.91 -6.72 -18.48
N GLN A 174 -12.64 -7.13 -18.45
CA GLN A 174 -12.04 -7.86 -17.33
C GLN A 174 -11.94 -7.02 -16.04
N PHE A 175 -11.97 -5.70 -16.19
CA PHE A 175 -11.86 -4.75 -15.07
C PHE A 175 -13.17 -3.97 -14.83
N GLY A 176 -14.29 -4.41 -15.40
CA GLY A 176 -15.58 -3.72 -15.26
C GLY A 176 -15.47 -2.24 -15.66
N ASN A 177 -16.00 -1.35 -14.83
CA ASN A 177 -15.94 0.11 -15.08
C ASN A 177 -14.52 0.67 -15.09
N ALA A 178 -13.56 0.04 -14.41
CA ALA A 178 -12.16 0.47 -14.42
C ALA A 178 -11.48 0.28 -15.78
N GLY A 179 -11.97 -0.65 -16.60
CA GLY A 179 -11.51 -0.88 -17.97
C GLY A 179 -12.18 -0.01 -19.04
N ALA A 180 -13.13 0.86 -18.69
CA ALA A 180 -13.79 1.74 -19.65
C ALA A 180 -12.87 2.83 -20.23
N ARG A 181 -11.72 3.06 -19.60
CA ARG A 181 -10.67 3.99 -20.02
C ARG A 181 -9.32 3.38 -19.75
N VAL A 182 -8.35 3.65 -20.63
CA VAL A 182 -6.95 3.35 -20.38
C VAL A 182 -6.13 4.63 -20.34
N VAL A 183 -5.10 4.64 -19.51
CA VAL A 183 -4.05 5.64 -19.46
C VAL A 183 -2.79 5.01 -20.03
N ILE A 184 -2.23 5.60 -21.08
CA ILE A 184 -0.99 5.13 -21.72
C ILE A 184 0.11 6.10 -21.36
N GLU A 185 1.18 5.58 -20.75
CA GLU A 185 2.29 6.36 -20.23
C GLU A 185 3.61 5.96 -20.88
N ASP A 186 4.52 6.93 -21.00
CA ASP A 186 5.91 6.63 -21.35
C ASP A 186 6.54 5.73 -20.27
N PHE A 187 7.34 4.77 -20.71
CA PHE A 187 8.09 3.91 -19.80
C PHE A 187 9.15 4.72 -19.04
N LEU A 188 9.22 4.52 -17.74
CA LEU A 188 10.28 5.09 -16.91
C LEU A 188 11.23 3.98 -16.47
N ASP A 189 12.51 4.17 -16.73
CA ASP A 189 13.58 3.30 -16.24
C ASP A 189 14.14 3.85 -14.93
N GLY A 190 14.56 2.96 -14.04
CA GLY A 190 15.12 3.33 -12.74
C GLY A 190 14.81 2.32 -11.64
N GLU A 191 14.89 2.78 -10.42
CA GLU A 191 14.60 2.00 -9.21
C GLU A 191 13.36 2.55 -8.51
N GLU A 192 12.40 1.68 -8.24
CA GLU A 192 11.15 2.07 -7.58
C GLU A 192 11.34 2.22 -6.06
N ALA A 193 10.67 3.20 -5.48
CA ALA A 193 10.57 3.39 -4.04
C ALA A 193 9.19 3.86 -3.63
N SER A 194 8.82 3.55 -2.38
CA SER A 194 7.58 3.97 -1.75
C SER A 194 7.86 5.11 -0.77
N PHE A 195 7.27 6.26 -1.02
CA PHE A 195 7.40 7.45 -0.20
C PHE A 195 6.05 7.81 0.41
N ILE A 196 5.91 7.62 1.71
CA ILE A 196 4.63 7.73 2.41
C ILE A 196 4.70 8.86 3.42
N VAL A 197 3.66 9.68 3.46
CA VAL A 197 3.49 10.75 4.43
C VAL A 197 2.11 10.69 5.08
N MET A 198 1.99 11.24 6.29
CA MET A 198 0.72 11.56 6.91
C MET A 198 0.40 13.03 6.64
N VAL A 199 -0.86 13.33 6.34
CA VAL A 199 -1.33 14.68 6.04
C VAL A 199 -2.58 14.97 6.84
N ASP A 200 -2.64 16.13 7.50
CA ASP A 200 -3.79 16.57 8.29
C ASP A 200 -4.62 17.67 7.61
N GLY A 201 -4.33 17.93 6.34
CA GLY A 201 -4.92 18.99 5.53
C GLY A 201 -4.02 20.20 5.37
N GLU A 202 -3.09 20.44 6.28
CA GLU A 202 -2.15 21.56 6.25
C GLU A 202 -0.71 21.07 6.46
N HIS A 203 -0.48 20.24 7.48
CA HIS A 203 0.84 19.75 7.85
C HIS A 203 1.11 18.38 7.25
N ILE A 204 2.39 18.10 7.01
CA ILE A 204 2.87 16.87 6.40
C ILE A 204 3.92 16.26 7.33
N LEU A 205 3.71 15.00 7.73
CA LEU A 205 4.65 14.23 8.53
C LEU A 205 5.15 13.05 7.72
N PRO A 206 6.42 13.06 7.25
CA PRO A 206 6.97 11.93 6.52
C PRO A 206 7.09 10.67 7.39
N MET A 207 6.74 9.53 6.79
CA MET A 207 6.99 8.22 7.36
C MET A 207 8.33 7.67 6.89
N ALA A 208 8.76 6.53 7.42
CA ALA A 208 9.93 5.85 6.92
C ALA A 208 9.71 5.41 5.47
N THR A 209 10.76 5.53 4.65
CA THR A 209 10.74 5.06 3.27
C THR A 209 10.76 3.54 3.20
N SER A 210 10.31 2.99 2.07
CA SER A 210 10.28 1.55 1.83
C SER A 210 10.48 1.25 0.35
N GLN A 211 10.86 0.02 0.05
CA GLN A 211 10.84 -0.54 -1.31
C GLN A 211 10.12 -1.88 -1.27
N ASP A 212 9.22 -2.10 -2.22
CA ASP A 212 8.53 -3.37 -2.40
C ASP A 212 9.08 -4.15 -3.61
N HIS A 213 8.73 -5.42 -3.69
CA HIS A 213 9.04 -6.32 -4.79
C HIS A 213 7.74 -6.76 -5.45
N LYS A 214 7.40 -6.17 -6.60
CA LYS A 214 6.11 -6.36 -7.27
C LYS A 214 5.98 -7.64 -8.08
N ARG A 215 7.10 -8.21 -8.56
CA ARG A 215 7.09 -9.43 -9.36
C ARG A 215 7.00 -10.68 -8.48
N LEU A 216 6.31 -11.69 -9.01
CA LEU A 216 6.05 -12.93 -8.28
C LEU A 216 7.31 -13.74 -7.97
N LEU A 217 8.23 -13.82 -8.93
CA LEU A 217 9.40 -14.71 -8.89
C LEU A 217 10.70 -13.94 -8.64
N ASP A 218 11.71 -14.69 -8.20
CA ASP A 218 13.05 -14.18 -7.98
C ASP A 218 13.60 -13.48 -9.25
N ALA A 219 14.54 -12.56 -9.04
CA ALA A 219 15.13 -11.73 -10.09
C ALA A 219 14.09 -10.89 -10.88
N ASP A 220 13.00 -10.50 -10.21
CA ASP A 220 11.89 -9.73 -10.77
C ASP A 220 11.28 -10.36 -12.04
N GLN A 221 11.11 -11.66 -12.02
CA GLN A 221 10.48 -12.42 -13.08
C GLN A 221 9.00 -12.72 -12.76
N GLY A 222 8.26 -13.14 -13.79
CA GLY A 222 6.86 -13.51 -13.65
C GLY A 222 5.90 -12.30 -13.65
N PRO A 223 4.62 -12.53 -13.33
CA PRO A 223 3.60 -11.48 -13.35
C PRO A 223 3.77 -10.48 -12.21
N ASN A 224 3.20 -9.29 -12.39
CA ASN A 224 3.01 -8.33 -11.31
C ASN A 224 2.05 -8.88 -10.26
N THR A 225 2.29 -8.50 -9.01
CA THR A 225 1.49 -8.86 -7.85
C THR A 225 1.16 -7.61 -7.02
N GLY A 226 0.50 -7.79 -5.89
CA GLY A 226 0.33 -6.73 -4.89
C GLY A 226 1.61 -6.42 -4.08
N GLY A 227 2.67 -7.18 -4.28
CA GLY A 227 3.95 -7.10 -3.56
C GLY A 227 4.28 -8.41 -2.86
N MET A 228 5.49 -8.93 -3.12
CA MET A 228 5.98 -10.19 -2.56
C MET A 228 6.91 -10.00 -1.36
N GLY A 229 7.13 -8.78 -0.97
CA GLY A 229 7.94 -8.39 0.16
C GLY A 229 8.34 -6.93 0.09
N ALA A 230 8.81 -6.40 1.20
CA ALA A 230 9.27 -5.02 1.29
C ALA A 230 10.27 -4.87 2.42
N TYR A 231 11.07 -3.83 2.36
CA TYR A 231 11.97 -3.45 3.44
C TYR A 231 11.94 -1.95 3.69
N SER A 232 12.31 -1.55 4.88
CA SER A 232 12.38 -0.17 5.35
C SER A 232 13.62 0.01 6.26
N PRO A 233 14.41 1.09 6.08
CA PRO A 233 14.25 2.16 5.11
C PRO A 233 14.65 1.74 3.69
N ALA A 234 14.37 2.61 2.70
CA ALA A 234 14.81 2.45 1.32
C ALA A 234 16.15 3.17 1.10
N PRO A 235 17.27 2.46 0.90
CA PRO A 235 18.58 3.12 0.72
C PRO A 235 18.66 4.00 -0.52
N VAL A 236 17.86 3.71 -1.55
CA VAL A 236 17.79 4.51 -2.77
C VAL A 236 17.30 5.93 -2.50
N VAL A 237 16.48 6.12 -1.47
CA VAL A 237 15.99 7.44 -1.05
C VAL A 237 17.01 8.06 -0.10
N THR A 238 18.02 8.70 -0.67
CA THR A 238 19.02 9.46 0.08
C THR A 238 18.39 10.71 0.70
N PRO A 239 19.03 11.39 1.68
CA PRO A 239 18.53 12.65 2.22
C PRO A 239 18.24 13.71 1.17
N ASP A 240 19.07 13.83 0.13
CA ASP A 240 18.88 14.78 -0.97
C ASP A 240 17.65 14.41 -1.80
N ILE A 241 17.46 13.14 -2.11
CA ILE A 241 16.26 12.65 -2.83
C ILE A 241 15.02 12.84 -1.98
N HIS A 242 15.09 12.57 -0.67
CA HIS A 242 13.99 12.83 0.26
C HIS A 242 13.55 14.31 0.22
N ALA A 243 14.51 15.22 0.29
CA ALA A 243 14.25 16.66 0.23
C ALA A 243 13.65 17.05 -1.15
N GLN A 244 14.14 16.47 -2.24
CA GLN A 244 13.62 16.68 -3.58
C GLN A 244 12.17 16.21 -3.71
N VAL A 245 11.85 15.02 -3.22
CA VAL A 245 10.49 14.45 -3.24
C VAL A 245 9.52 15.34 -2.45
N MET A 246 9.92 15.79 -1.26
CA MET A 246 9.09 16.70 -0.47
C MET A 246 8.83 18.02 -1.20
N ARG A 247 9.84 18.60 -1.85
CA ARG A 247 9.75 19.88 -2.53
C ARG A 247 8.97 19.80 -3.86
N GLU A 248 9.20 18.75 -4.65
CA GLU A 248 8.72 18.67 -6.03
C GLU A 248 7.45 17.83 -6.19
N ILE A 249 7.17 16.92 -5.26
CA ILE A 249 6.05 15.97 -5.38
C ILE A 249 5.05 16.15 -4.23
N ILE A 250 5.49 15.96 -2.97
CA ILE A 250 4.56 15.87 -1.84
C ILE A 250 3.90 17.22 -1.54
N ARG A 251 4.68 18.26 -1.29
CA ARG A 251 4.12 19.59 -1.00
C ARG A 251 3.27 20.14 -2.16
N PRO A 252 3.71 20.04 -3.42
CA PRO A 252 2.87 20.44 -4.55
C PRO A 252 1.56 19.64 -4.65
N THR A 253 1.55 18.38 -4.27
CA THR A 253 0.33 17.56 -4.25
C THR A 253 -0.65 18.05 -3.20
N VAL A 254 -0.21 18.24 -1.96
CA VAL A 254 -1.08 18.72 -0.87
C VAL A 254 -1.60 20.15 -1.14
N GLN A 255 -0.71 21.03 -1.58
CA GLN A 255 -1.05 22.41 -1.94
C GLN A 255 -1.93 22.48 -3.18
N GLY A 256 -1.66 21.67 -4.19
CA GLY A 256 -2.46 21.60 -5.41
C GLY A 256 -3.88 21.10 -5.15
N MET A 257 -4.04 20.10 -4.30
CA MET A 257 -5.35 19.63 -3.88
C MET A 257 -6.12 20.74 -3.17
N ALA A 258 -5.50 21.44 -2.24
CA ALA A 258 -6.11 22.58 -1.54
C ALA A 258 -6.50 23.71 -2.53
N ALA A 259 -5.66 24.02 -3.52
CA ALA A 259 -5.95 24.99 -4.56
C ALA A 259 -7.15 24.59 -5.43
N ASP A 260 -7.35 23.29 -5.64
CA ASP A 260 -8.50 22.72 -6.35
C ASP A 260 -9.75 22.59 -5.44
N GLY A 261 -9.69 23.09 -4.21
CA GLY A 261 -10.80 23.05 -3.26
C GLY A 261 -10.94 21.72 -2.50
N ILE A 262 -9.94 20.84 -2.53
CA ILE A 262 -9.96 19.54 -1.90
C ILE A 262 -8.87 19.50 -0.80
N ARG A 263 -9.30 19.53 0.45
CA ARG A 263 -8.39 19.36 1.58
C ARG A 263 -7.97 17.91 1.72
N TYR A 264 -6.68 17.62 1.58
CA TYR A 264 -6.17 16.27 1.72
C TYR A 264 -5.90 15.94 3.20
N THR A 265 -6.49 14.87 3.69
CA THR A 265 -6.21 14.28 5.01
C THR A 265 -6.00 12.77 4.83
N GLY A 266 -5.12 12.17 5.63
CA GLY A 266 -4.86 10.75 5.54
C GLY A 266 -3.41 10.43 5.18
N PHE A 267 -3.15 9.17 4.87
CA PHE A 267 -1.88 8.77 4.28
C PHE A 267 -1.85 9.16 2.81
N LEU A 268 -0.69 9.65 2.37
CA LEU A 268 -0.40 9.87 0.96
C LEU A 268 0.86 9.10 0.61
N TYR A 269 0.71 8.13 -0.27
CA TYR A 269 1.80 7.30 -0.79
C TYR A 269 2.11 7.75 -2.21
N ALA A 270 3.34 8.20 -2.44
CA ALA A 270 3.87 8.43 -3.77
C ALA A 270 4.75 7.24 -4.17
N GLY A 271 4.34 6.51 -5.20
CA GLY A 271 5.19 5.54 -5.89
C GLY A 271 6.17 6.29 -6.79
N LEU A 272 7.45 6.12 -6.55
CA LEU A 272 8.52 6.86 -7.21
C LEU A 272 9.31 5.98 -8.15
N MET A 273 9.73 6.54 -9.28
CA MET A 273 10.82 6.02 -10.10
C MET A 273 12.03 6.94 -9.96
N ILE A 274 13.14 6.39 -9.51
CA ILE A 274 14.39 7.12 -9.25
C ILE A 274 15.44 6.66 -10.24
N SER A 275 15.91 7.58 -11.06
CA SER A 275 17.00 7.38 -12.02
C SER A 275 18.05 8.48 -11.88
N HIS A 276 19.08 8.45 -12.70
CA HIS A 276 20.10 9.48 -12.75
C HIS A 276 20.28 9.95 -14.20
N ASN A 277 20.44 11.26 -14.38
CA ASN A 277 20.73 11.83 -15.69
C ASN A 277 22.21 11.60 -16.10
N ALA A 278 22.59 12.10 -17.27
CA ALA A 278 23.96 11.93 -17.80
C ALA A 278 25.04 12.57 -16.89
N GLU A 279 24.67 13.57 -16.10
CA GLU A 279 25.57 14.21 -15.13
C GLU A 279 25.57 13.53 -13.74
N GLY A 280 24.87 12.39 -13.61
CA GLY A 280 24.77 11.65 -12.36
C GLY A 280 23.82 12.27 -11.30
N LYS A 281 23.04 13.27 -11.69
CA LYS A 281 22.04 13.87 -10.78
C LYS A 281 20.79 13.04 -10.72
N PRO A 282 20.17 12.89 -9.53
CA PRO A 282 18.93 12.13 -9.39
C PRO A 282 17.78 12.79 -10.14
N VAL A 283 17.03 11.96 -10.84
CA VAL A 283 15.75 12.31 -11.48
C VAL A 283 14.67 11.49 -10.81
N VAL A 284 13.70 12.16 -10.19
CA VAL A 284 12.59 11.49 -9.49
C VAL A 284 11.30 11.81 -10.20
N ARG A 285 10.53 10.78 -10.52
CA ARG A 285 9.21 10.92 -11.14
C ARG A 285 8.19 10.09 -10.39
N THR A 286 6.97 10.60 -10.34
CA THR A 286 5.84 9.91 -9.72
C THR A 286 5.29 8.87 -10.69
N LEU A 287 5.21 7.61 -10.23
CA LEU A 287 4.54 6.54 -10.96
C LEU A 287 3.03 6.58 -10.71
N GLU A 288 2.66 6.71 -9.44
CA GLU A 288 1.27 6.72 -8.99
C GLU A 288 1.15 7.31 -7.59
N PHE A 289 -0.06 7.71 -7.22
CA PHE A 289 -0.43 7.96 -5.83
C PHE A 289 -1.32 6.84 -5.31
N ASN A 290 -1.12 6.51 -4.03
CA ASN A 290 -2.07 5.73 -3.26
C ASN A 290 -2.52 6.58 -2.06
N CYS A 291 -3.81 6.56 -1.76
CA CYS A 291 -4.40 7.41 -0.71
C CYS A 291 -4.52 6.67 0.63
N ARG A 292 -3.58 5.77 0.89
CA ARG A 292 -3.50 4.88 2.04
C ARG A 292 -2.06 4.35 2.19
N MET A 293 -1.81 3.64 3.27
CA MET A 293 -0.55 2.92 3.45
C MET A 293 -0.36 1.81 2.41
N GLY A 294 0.87 1.47 2.12
CA GLY A 294 1.21 0.35 1.23
C GLY A 294 1.02 -1.03 1.88
N ASP A 295 0.85 -2.04 1.08
CA ASP A 295 0.81 -3.44 1.49
C ASP A 295 1.64 -4.27 0.49
N PRO A 296 2.85 -4.75 0.84
CA PRO A 296 3.31 -5.10 2.20
C PRO A 296 4.28 -4.10 2.87
N GLU A 297 4.31 -2.83 2.52
CA GLU A 297 5.25 -1.85 3.12
C GLU A 297 4.91 -1.54 4.58
N THR A 298 3.63 -1.52 4.94
CA THR A 298 3.16 -1.18 6.30
C THR A 298 3.74 -2.10 7.36
N GLN A 299 3.86 -3.38 7.07
CA GLN A 299 4.32 -4.39 8.02
C GLN A 299 5.76 -4.08 8.50
N PRO A 300 6.77 -3.93 7.64
CA PRO A 300 8.10 -3.54 8.09
C PRO A 300 8.16 -2.12 8.65
N ILE A 301 7.40 -1.16 8.11
CA ILE A 301 7.38 0.22 8.62
C ILE A 301 6.87 0.26 10.06
N MET A 302 5.77 -0.43 10.37
CA MET A 302 5.18 -0.44 11.73
C MET A 302 6.07 -1.11 12.77
N MET A 303 6.89 -2.08 12.37
CA MET A 303 7.90 -2.67 13.24
C MET A 303 8.98 -1.66 13.69
N ARG A 304 9.19 -0.60 12.93
CA ARG A 304 10.21 0.42 13.19
C ARG A 304 9.70 1.65 13.96
N VAL A 305 8.40 1.83 14.10
CA VAL A 305 7.84 2.94 14.89
C VAL A 305 8.14 2.71 16.37
N LYS A 306 8.74 3.69 17.05
CA LYS A 306 9.12 3.60 18.46
C LYS A 306 8.15 4.29 19.40
N ASN A 307 7.63 5.43 19.00
CA ASN A 307 6.75 6.20 19.85
C ASN A 307 5.27 5.71 19.77
N ASP A 308 4.45 6.25 20.64
CA ASP A 308 3.03 5.92 20.70
C ASP A 308 2.31 6.37 19.43
N PHE A 309 2.01 5.40 18.57
CA PHE A 309 1.36 5.68 17.29
C PHE A 309 -0.08 6.17 17.44
N SER A 310 -0.74 5.88 18.56
CA SER A 310 -2.08 6.41 18.83
C SER A 310 -2.08 7.93 19.01
N LEU A 311 -1.02 8.48 19.61
CA LEU A 311 -0.83 9.94 19.73
C LEU A 311 -0.59 10.61 18.38
N ILE A 312 0.19 9.95 17.52
CA ILE A 312 0.43 10.45 16.15
C ILE A 312 -0.87 10.49 15.36
N MET A 313 -1.68 9.43 15.46
CA MET A 313 -2.97 9.37 14.77
C MET A 313 -3.96 10.41 15.29
N GLU A 314 -4.05 10.61 16.60
CA GLU A 314 -4.89 11.67 17.17
C GLU A 314 -4.45 13.06 16.68
N ALA A 315 -3.15 13.34 16.69
CA ALA A 315 -2.61 14.59 16.19
C ALA A 315 -2.97 14.81 14.71
N ALA A 316 -2.89 13.75 13.89
CA ALA A 316 -3.29 13.81 12.48
C ALA A 316 -4.77 14.13 12.29
N ILE A 317 -5.64 13.52 13.10
CA ILE A 317 -7.09 13.77 13.05
C ILE A 317 -7.42 15.19 13.51
N ASP A 318 -6.70 15.69 14.51
CA ASP A 318 -6.94 16.99 15.14
C ASP A 318 -6.25 18.16 14.43
N GLY A 319 -5.55 17.92 13.30
CA GLY A 319 -4.85 18.95 12.55
C GLY A 319 -3.57 19.46 13.21
N LYS A 320 -2.89 18.61 13.96
CA LYS A 320 -1.75 18.94 14.83
C LYS A 320 -0.49 18.11 14.52
N LEU A 321 -0.29 17.73 13.28
CA LEU A 321 0.90 16.97 12.88
C LEU A 321 2.20 17.77 13.06
N ASP A 322 2.14 19.08 13.11
CA ASP A 322 3.28 19.97 13.40
C ASP A 322 3.72 19.93 14.89
N GLU A 323 2.90 19.38 15.78
CA GLU A 323 3.19 19.24 17.22
C GLU A 323 3.83 17.89 17.58
N VAL A 324 3.97 16.96 16.62
CA VAL A 324 4.45 15.60 16.86
C VAL A 324 5.59 15.22 15.92
N GLU A 325 6.40 14.27 16.35
CA GLU A 325 7.49 13.67 15.57
C GLU A 325 7.39 12.16 15.61
N LEU A 326 7.78 11.50 14.51
CA LEU A 326 7.94 10.06 14.46
C LEU A 326 9.37 9.68 14.85
N GLU A 327 9.48 8.79 15.81
CA GLU A 327 10.73 8.16 16.20
C GLU A 327 10.84 6.77 15.59
N TRP A 328 11.99 6.48 15.02
CA TRP A 328 12.23 5.25 14.28
C TRP A 328 13.28 4.37 14.93
N ASP A 329 13.04 3.09 15.00
CA ASP A 329 14.09 2.11 15.21
C ASP A 329 15.12 2.23 14.07
N ARG A 330 16.39 2.33 14.41
CA ARG A 330 17.47 2.48 13.42
C ARG A 330 17.74 1.21 12.63
N ARG A 331 17.30 0.07 13.16
CA ARG A 331 17.41 -1.22 12.48
C ARG A 331 16.56 -1.23 11.20
N THR A 332 16.99 -2.05 10.25
CA THR A 332 16.22 -2.36 9.05
C THR A 332 15.14 -3.38 9.41
N ALA A 333 13.94 -3.19 8.86
CA ALA A 333 12.89 -4.18 8.86
C ALA A 333 12.70 -4.73 7.44
N LEU A 334 12.55 -6.05 7.31
CA LEU A 334 12.30 -6.70 6.03
C LEU A 334 11.17 -7.70 6.18
N GLY A 335 10.17 -7.60 5.31
CA GLY A 335 9.01 -8.49 5.26
C GLY A 335 9.02 -9.38 4.02
N VAL A 336 8.79 -10.66 4.24
CA VAL A 336 8.64 -11.67 3.17
C VAL A 336 7.19 -12.13 3.12
N VAL A 337 6.57 -12.02 1.95
CA VAL A 337 5.20 -12.47 1.73
C VAL A 337 5.19 -13.97 1.42
N CYS A 338 4.36 -14.70 2.16
CA CYS A 338 4.01 -16.07 1.86
C CYS A 338 2.66 -16.07 1.12
N ALA A 339 2.64 -16.51 -0.12
CA ALA A 339 1.47 -16.49 -0.99
C ALA A 339 0.92 -17.90 -1.23
N ALA A 340 -0.35 -17.98 -1.58
CA ALA A 340 -1.02 -19.22 -1.93
C ALA A 340 -0.64 -19.69 -3.34
N ARG A 341 -0.72 -21.00 -3.58
CA ARG A 341 -0.60 -21.59 -4.92
C ARG A 341 -1.57 -20.90 -5.88
N GLY A 342 -1.09 -20.58 -7.07
CA GLY A 342 -1.89 -19.92 -8.11
C GLY A 342 -1.98 -18.40 -8.01
N TYR A 343 -1.49 -17.79 -6.93
CA TYR A 343 -1.38 -16.34 -6.83
C TYR A 343 -0.43 -15.78 -7.91
N PRO A 344 -0.70 -14.66 -8.58
CA PRO A 344 -1.84 -13.75 -8.37
C PRO A 344 -3.10 -14.09 -9.17
N ALA A 345 -3.04 -14.99 -10.16
CA ALA A 345 -4.14 -15.22 -11.11
C ALA A 345 -5.34 -15.93 -10.48
N HIS A 346 -5.10 -17.11 -9.91
CA HIS A 346 -6.12 -17.99 -9.33
C HIS A 346 -5.62 -18.61 -8.02
N PRO A 347 -5.57 -17.84 -6.92
CA PRO A 347 -5.07 -18.35 -5.65
C PRO A 347 -5.98 -19.44 -5.09
N GLU A 348 -5.39 -20.56 -4.71
CA GLU A 348 -6.09 -21.64 -4.04
C GLU A 348 -6.39 -21.27 -2.57
N LYS A 349 -7.58 -21.65 -2.11
CA LYS A 349 -8.05 -21.35 -0.74
C LYS A 349 -8.33 -22.64 0.01
N GLY A 350 -8.30 -22.56 1.36
CA GLY A 350 -8.73 -23.64 2.25
C GLY A 350 -7.61 -24.45 2.87
N ALA A 351 -6.36 -24.30 2.42
CA ALA A 351 -5.23 -24.98 3.06
C ALA A 351 -5.10 -24.55 4.54
N VAL A 352 -4.89 -25.52 5.42
CA VAL A 352 -4.62 -25.25 6.84
C VAL A 352 -3.19 -24.76 7.00
N ILE A 353 -2.99 -23.71 7.79
CA ILE A 353 -1.66 -23.27 8.18
C ILE A 353 -1.21 -24.15 9.35
N GLU A 354 -0.28 -25.05 9.07
CA GLU A 354 0.15 -26.10 10.00
C GLU A 354 1.17 -25.61 11.02
N ALA A 355 1.98 -24.62 10.65
CA ALA A 355 3.02 -24.08 11.51
C ALA A 355 3.29 -22.60 11.22
N LEU A 356 3.56 -21.86 12.28
CA LEU A 356 3.99 -20.47 12.27
C LEU A 356 5.16 -20.28 13.26
N PRO A 357 6.11 -19.38 12.98
CA PRO A 357 7.10 -18.99 13.98
C PRO A 357 6.45 -18.17 15.09
N ASP A 358 7.09 -18.15 16.26
CA ASP A 358 6.66 -17.29 17.36
C ASP A 358 6.89 -15.80 17.04
N ASN A 359 5.95 -14.97 17.49
CA ASN A 359 6.11 -13.53 17.46
C ASN A 359 6.99 -13.08 18.63
N THR A 360 7.94 -12.18 18.34
CA THR A 360 8.84 -11.57 19.32
C THR A 360 8.95 -10.09 19.08
N SER A 361 9.75 -9.39 19.89
CA SER A 361 10.06 -7.97 19.63
C SER A 361 10.88 -7.73 18.35
N GLU A 362 11.47 -8.77 17.78
CA GLU A 362 12.37 -8.69 16.62
C GLU A 362 11.83 -9.36 15.36
N GLN A 363 10.78 -10.15 15.49
CA GLN A 363 10.10 -10.78 14.36
C GLN A 363 8.60 -10.89 14.59
N MET A 364 7.83 -10.65 13.56
CA MET A 364 6.36 -10.72 13.58
C MET A 364 5.83 -11.41 12.34
N VAL A 365 4.75 -12.17 12.53
CA VAL A 365 3.92 -12.70 11.44
C VAL A 365 2.64 -11.90 11.38
N PHE A 366 2.47 -11.14 10.31
CA PHE A 366 1.23 -10.42 10.03
C PHE A 366 0.37 -11.23 9.06
N HIS A 367 -0.87 -11.47 9.43
CA HIS A 367 -1.82 -12.21 8.62
C HIS A 367 -2.49 -11.29 7.59
N ALA A 368 -2.67 -11.81 6.38
CA ALA A 368 -3.44 -11.17 5.32
C ALA A 368 -4.62 -12.09 4.95
N GLY A 369 -4.52 -12.86 3.88
CA GLY A 369 -5.56 -13.76 3.44
C GLY A 369 -5.68 -15.01 4.30
N THR A 370 -6.12 -14.86 5.53
CA THR A 370 -6.36 -15.95 6.48
C THR A 370 -7.73 -15.81 7.13
N LYS A 371 -8.32 -16.94 7.50
CA LYS A 371 -9.54 -17.01 8.31
C LYS A 371 -9.51 -18.21 9.23
N LEU A 372 -10.27 -18.16 10.31
CA LEU A 372 -10.54 -19.33 11.14
C LEU A 372 -11.65 -20.16 10.48
N ASN A 373 -11.47 -21.46 10.40
CA ASN A 373 -12.52 -22.39 9.99
C ASN A 373 -13.43 -22.76 11.18
N ASP A 374 -14.43 -23.60 10.95
CA ASP A 374 -15.38 -24.03 11.98
C ASP A 374 -14.71 -24.84 13.11
N GLU A 375 -13.54 -25.41 12.86
CA GLU A 375 -12.73 -26.15 13.86
C GLU A 375 -11.77 -25.21 14.63
N GLY A 376 -11.76 -23.91 14.32
CA GLY A 376 -10.87 -22.93 14.93
C GLY A 376 -9.44 -22.95 14.37
N LEU A 377 -9.20 -23.66 13.25
CA LEU A 377 -7.90 -23.69 12.59
C LEU A 377 -7.73 -22.51 11.64
N THR A 378 -6.54 -21.97 11.57
CA THR A 378 -6.19 -20.93 10.60
C THR A 378 -6.06 -21.53 9.21
N THR A 379 -6.80 -20.99 8.24
CA THR A 379 -6.80 -21.44 6.85
C THR A 379 -6.51 -20.29 5.88
N VAL A 380 -6.00 -20.66 4.71
CA VAL A 380 -5.78 -19.73 3.60
C VAL A 380 -7.11 -19.26 3.03
N SER A 381 -7.31 -17.94 2.93
CA SER A 381 -8.53 -17.33 2.39
C SER A 381 -8.27 -16.28 1.29
N GLY A 382 -7.02 -16.06 0.94
CA GLY A 382 -6.64 -15.08 -0.09
C GLY A 382 -5.29 -15.39 -0.72
N GLY A 383 -4.88 -14.56 -1.68
CA GLY A 383 -3.66 -14.78 -2.46
C GLY A 383 -2.38 -14.55 -1.66
N ARG A 384 -2.23 -13.37 -1.08
CA ARG A 384 -1.17 -13.10 -0.11
C ARG A 384 -1.69 -13.51 1.26
N VAL A 385 -1.01 -14.46 1.88
CA VAL A 385 -1.51 -15.14 3.08
C VAL A 385 -0.92 -14.55 4.34
N LEU A 386 0.41 -14.42 4.37
CA LEU A 386 1.17 -13.92 5.52
C LEU A 386 2.28 -13.00 5.05
N CYS A 387 2.71 -12.09 5.92
CA CYS A 387 3.96 -11.35 5.79
C CYS A 387 4.80 -11.57 7.03
N VAL A 388 5.96 -12.18 6.88
CA VAL A 388 6.90 -12.45 7.97
C VAL A 388 7.96 -11.37 7.99
N VAL A 389 8.00 -10.60 9.07
CA VAL A 389 8.91 -9.45 9.21
C VAL A 389 10.00 -9.76 10.21
N GLY A 390 11.25 -9.46 9.85
CA GLY A 390 12.41 -9.52 10.72
C GLY A 390 13.12 -8.18 10.82
N LEU A 391 13.63 -7.85 12.01
CA LEU A 391 14.51 -6.71 12.26
C LEU A 391 15.97 -7.15 12.23
N GLY A 392 16.86 -6.26 11.83
CA GLY A 392 18.30 -6.49 11.85
C GLY A 392 19.10 -5.19 11.76
N GLU A 393 20.32 -5.19 12.29
CA GLU A 393 21.21 -4.02 12.29
C GLU A 393 21.63 -3.58 10.86
N SER A 394 21.44 -4.46 9.88
CA SER A 394 21.66 -4.21 8.47
C SER A 394 20.59 -4.88 7.64
N ILE A 395 20.50 -4.55 6.36
CA ILE A 395 19.60 -5.24 5.43
C ILE A 395 19.91 -6.75 5.37
N ALA A 396 21.17 -7.15 5.39
CA ALA A 396 21.56 -8.56 5.41
C ALA A 396 21.10 -9.27 6.69
N ALA A 397 21.24 -8.62 7.85
CA ALA A 397 20.77 -9.17 9.11
C ALA A 397 19.25 -9.26 9.18
N ALA A 398 18.54 -8.23 8.71
CA ALA A 398 17.07 -8.24 8.62
C ALA A 398 16.56 -9.33 7.66
N GLN A 399 17.19 -9.48 6.51
CA GLN A 399 16.88 -10.55 5.55
C GLN A 399 17.07 -11.93 6.18
N LYS A 400 18.19 -12.16 6.84
CA LYS A 400 18.48 -13.43 7.52
C LYS A 400 17.43 -13.74 8.59
N SER A 401 17.06 -12.75 9.39
CA SER A 401 16.04 -12.87 10.43
C SER A 401 14.67 -13.21 9.83
N ALA A 402 14.23 -12.45 8.82
CA ALA A 402 12.94 -12.68 8.16
C ALA A 402 12.84 -14.08 7.51
N TYR A 403 13.87 -14.50 6.78
CA TYR A 403 13.88 -15.82 6.13
C TYR A 403 13.99 -16.98 7.13
N ALA A 404 14.74 -16.83 8.21
CA ALA A 404 14.78 -17.85 9.26
C ALA A 404 13.39 -18.09 9.89
N ALA A 405 12.60 -17.02 10.06
CA ALA A 405 11.23 -17.11 10.51
C ALA A 405 10.29 -17.63 9.39
N ALA A 406 10.41 -17.13 8.18
CA ALA A 406 9.55 -17.54 7.06
C ALA A 406 9.67 -19.03 6.72
N GLN A 407 10.85 -19.62 6.88
CA GLN A 407 11.07 -21.05 6.68
C GLN A 407 10.32 -21.94 7.67
N GLN A 408 9.85 -21.40 8.79
CA GLN A 408 9.03 -22.12 9.77
C GLN A 408 7.54 -22.14 9.41
N VAL A 409 7.12 -21.30 8.46
CA VAL A 409 5.73 -21.26 7.96
C VAL A 409 5.48 -22.51 7.12
N LYS A 410 4.36 -23.18 7.37
CA LYS A 410 3.95 -24.39 6.62
C LYS A 410 2.46 -24.35 6.29
N PHE A 411 2.16 -24.36 5.01
CA PHE A 411 0.86 -24.67 4.45
C PHE A 411 1.02 -25.21 3.02
N ASP A 412 0.09 -26.04 2.59
CA ASP A 412 0.17 -26.64 1.25
C ASP A 412 0.12 -25.57 0.16
N GLY A 413 1.01 -25.69 -0.81
CA GLY A 413 1.09 -24.79 -1.94
C GLY A 413 1.73 -23.42 -1.66
N MET A 414 2.34 -23.24 -0.49
CA MET A 414 3.03 -21.99 -0.15
C MET A 414 4.10 -21.63 -1.18
N GLN A 415 4.10 -20.37 -1.64
CA GLN A 415 5.16 -19.81 -2.44
C GLN A 415 5.64 -18.48 -1.86
N MET A 416 6.93 -18.23 -1.97
CA MET A 416 7.58 -16.98 -1.59
C MET A 416 8.82 -16.73 -2.45
N ARG A 417 9.26 -15.50 -2.54
CA ARG A 417 10.56 -15.18 -3.15
C ARG A 417 11.69 -15.48 -2.16
N SER A 418 12.86 -15.81 -2.69
CA SER A 418 14.06 -16.05 -1.89
C SER A 418 15.03 -14.85 -1.83
N ASP A 419 14.76 -13.79 -2.60
CA ASP A 419 15.67 -12.69 -2.87
C ASP A 419 15.18 -11.32 -2.37
N ILE A 420 14.16 -11.25 -1.53
CA ILE A 420 13.64 -9.97 -0.98
C ILE A 420 14.79 -9.19 -0.33
N GLY A 421 14.95 -7.94 -0.75
CA GLY A 421 16.04 -7.07 -0.28
C GLY A 421 17.29 -7.05 -1.16
N TYR A 422 17.33 -7.83 -2.24
CA TYR A 422 18.55 -7.99 -3.06
C TYR A 422 19.11 -6.67 -3.60
N ARG A 423 18.25 -5.70 -3.93
CA ARG A 423 18.69 -4.39 -4.44
C ARG A 423 19.47 -3.62 -3.39
N ALA A 424 19.05 -3.66 -2.13
CA ALA A 424 19.73 -2.99 -1.04
C ALA A 424 21.02 -3.71 -0.62
N LEU A 425 21.10 -5.04 -0.79
CA LEU A 425 22.31 -5.82 -0.52
C LEU A 425 23.44 -5.53 -1.53
N ASN A 426 23.09 -5.17 -2.74
CA ASN A 426 24.03 -4.93 -3.84
C ASN A 426 24.48 -3.46 -3.95
N ARG A 427 24.18 -2.62 -2.95
CA ARG A 427 24.58 -1.20 -2.88
C ARG A 427 25.88 -0.99 -2.11
#